data_8d6308ff0fbb5f410a1e7461f4c1a927
#
_entry.id   8d6308ff0fbb5f410a1e7461f4c1a927
#
_cell.length_a   1.000
_cell.length_b   1.000
_cell.length_c   1.000
_cell.angle_alpha   90.00
_cell.angle_beta   90.00
_cell.angle_gamma   90.00
#
_symmetry.space_group_name_H-M   'P 1'
#
loop_
_entity.id
_entity.type
_entity.pdbx_description
1 polymer ?
#
loop_
_entity_poly.entity_id
_entity_poly.type
_entity_poly.pdbx_seq_one_letter_code
_entity_poly.pdbx_strand_id
1 'polypeptide(L)'
;IILTEGEKIAAIVPEETRLSGYTEIDLQGKYIMPGLINMHVHLAGNGKPQKKQRDNAKLVKTLMSNRISRAIAYRMVAGFAKDELLSGVTTIRTVGGLGTFDTRLRDEIKAGKKTGPRILAANEGISVPGGHMAGSVAIAAESIDAAVAHVDEAKCENVNLIKLMITGGVLDAKEKGVPGELKMAPEMVKAVCNRAHALGYQVAAHVESPQGVRVALENGVDSIEHGAKMDDDMIRLFKEKNAFLCTTLSPALPYALFDRSITNATEIEQFNGNVVFEGIIDLSLIHIS
;
A
#
# COMPACT_ATOMS: atom_id res chain seq x y z
N ILE A 1 -28.31 13.52 16.99
CA ILE A 1 -28.28 12.07 17.18
C ILE A 1 -28.06 11.40 15.83
N ILE A 2 -27.22 10.37 15.78
CA ILE A 2 -27.01 9.54 14.58
C ILE A 2 -27.69 8.19 14.83
N LEU A 3 -28.64 7.84 13.95
CA LEU A 3 -29.34 6.56 13.99
C LEU A 3 -28.68 5.58 13.01
N THR A 4 -28.39 4.37 13.47
CA THR A 4 -27.82 3.32 12.61
C THR A 4 -28.73 2.10 12.60
N GLU A 5 -28.87 1.49 11.42
CA GLU A 5 -29.55 0.22 11.23
C GLU A 5 -28.60 -0.73 10.49
N GLY A 6 -28.15 -1.77 11.19
CA GLY A 6 -27.08 -2.63 10.70
C GLY A 6 -25.80 -1.84 10.43
N GLU A 7 -25.32 -1.87 9.19
CA GLU A 7 -24.05 -1.20 8.76
C GLU A 7 -24.27 0.21 8.14
N LYS A 8 -25.47 0.75 8.21
CA LYS A 8 -25.82 2.02 7.55
C LYS A 8 -26.26 3.08 8.54
N ILE A 9 -25.96 4.34 8.23
CA ILE A 9 -26.60 5.49 8.88
C ILE A 9 -28.01 5.58 8.30
N ALA A 10 -29.03 5.33 9.17
CA ALA A 10 -30.42 5.42 8.79
C ALA A 10 -30.91 6.87 8.76
N ALA A 11 -30.51 7.68 9.76
CA ALA A 11 -30.85 9.10 9.82
C ALA A 11 -29.88 9.88 10.72
N ILE A 12 -29.85 11.20 10.53
CA ILE A 12 -29.28 12.16 11.48
C ILE A 12 -30.42 13.07 11.92
N VAL A 13 -30.74 13.07 13.21
CA VAL A 13 -31.90 13.78 13.76
C VAL A 13 -31.49 14.75 14.88
N PRO A 14 -32.29 15.80 15.17
CA PRO A 14 -32.06 16.70 16.29
C PRO A 14 -31.99 15.98 17.65
N GLU A 15 -31.31 16.59 18.61
CA GLU A 15 -31.11 16.01 19.94
C GLU A 15 -32.43 15.79 20.68
N GLU A 16 -33.42 16.65 20.45
CA GLU A 16 -34.74 16.61 21.09
C GLU A 16 -35.66 15.50 20.53
N THR A 17 -35.23 14.76 19.52
CA THR A 17 -36.03 13.72 18.86
C THR A 17 -36.31 12.57 19.84
N ARG A 18 -37.55 12.29 20.08
CA ARG A 18 -37.96 11.12 20.90
C ARG A 18 -37.76 9.85 20.07
N LEU A 19 -36.90 8.97 20.58
CA LEU A 19 -36.57 7.70 19.94
C LEU A 19 -37.12 6.54 20.80
N SER A 20 -37.59 5.49 20.14
CA SER A 20 -37.96 4.24 20.75
C SER A 20 -37.40 3.06 19.96
N GLY A 21 -37.03 1.99 20.65
CA GLY A 21 -36.54 0.77 20.00
C GLY A 21 -35.06 0.80 19.60
N TYR A 22 -34.28 1.84 19.95
CA TYR A 22 -32.86 1.94 19.73
C TYR A 22 -32.07 1.65 21.01
N THR A 23 -30.87 1.09 20.85
CA THR A 23 -29.86 1.06 21.91
C THR A 23 -29.08 2.37 21.87
N GLU A 24 -29.07 3.11 22.95
CA GLU A 24 -28.35 4.37 23.07
C GLU A 24 -26.89 4.13 23.42
N ILE A 25 -25.98 4.84 22.71
CA ILE A 25 -24.55 4.90 23.01
C ILE A 25 -24.20 6.38 23.26
N ASP A 26 -24.04 6.73 24.56
CA ASP A 26 -23.63 8.07 24.96
C ASP A 26 -22.15 8.27 24.66
N LEU A 27 -21.81 9.22 23.79
CA LEU A 27 -20.44 9.57 23.44
C LEU A 27 -19.77 10.55 24.42
N GLN A 28 -20.51 10.99 25.47
CA GLN A 28 -20.00 11.86 26.53
C GLN A 28 -19.32 13.14 25.98
N GLY A 29 -19.97 13.79 25.01
CA GLY A 29 -19.48 15.01 24.38
C GLY A 29 -18.32 14.82 23.38
N LYS A 30 -17.98 13.58 23.04
CA LYS A 30 -16.95 13.31 22.02
C LYS A 30 -17.48 13.56 20.61
N TYR A 31 -16.59 13.99 19.74
CA TYR A 31 -16.89 14.11 18.31
C TYR A 31 -16.85 12.74 17.64
N ILE A 32 -17.70 12.58 16.64
CA ILE A 32 -17.71 11.41 15.75
C ILE A 32 -17.41 11.84 14.34
N MET A 33 -16.64 11.04 13.63
CA MET A 33 -16.30 11.24 12.23
C MET A 33 -16.33 9.88 11.51
N PRO A 34 -16.48 9.86 10.16
CA PRO A 34 -16.26 8.64 9.41
C PRO A 34 -14.86 8.07 9.69
N GLY A 35 -14.76 6.74 9.71
CA GLY A 35 -13.47 6.09 9.88
C GLY A 35 -12.51 6.44 8.73
N LEU A 36 -11.23 6.60 9.05
CA LEU A 36 -10.19 6.91 8.06
C LEU A 36 -9.96 5.73 7.12
N ILE A 37 -9.51 6.03 5.89
CA ILE A 37 -9.15 5.05 4.87
C ILE A 37 -7.66 5.22 4.56
N ASN A 38 -6.87 4.15 4.75
CA ASN A 38 -5.46 4.13 4.40
C ASN A 38 -5.27 3.30 3.10
N MET A 39 -4.92 4.00 2.01
CA MET A 39 -4.83 3.40 0.67
C MET A 39 -3.49 2.74 0.37
N HIS A 40 -2.51 2.79 1.30
CA HIS A 40 -1.19 2.18 1.10
C HIS A 40 -0.67 1.58 2.39
N VAL A 41 -0.79 0.28 2.54
CA VAL A 41 -0.39 -0.45 3.75
C VAL A 41 0.40 -1.71 3.39
N HIS A 42 1.43 -1.98 4.18
CA HIS A 42 2.15 -3.27 4.23
C HIS A 42 2.03 -3.85 5.63
N LEU A 43 1.17 -4.85 5.82
CA LEU A 43 1.00 -5.51 7.13
C LEU A 43 2.19 -6.41 7.53
N ALA A 44 3.23 -6.46 6.69
CA ALA A 44 4.47 -7.19 6.97
C ALA A 44 5.39 -6.48 7.98
N GLY A 45 5.10 -5.23 8.32
CA GLY A 45 5.90 -4.42 9.25
C GLY A 45 5.06 -3.43 10.05
N ASN A 46 5.69 -2.79 11.04
CA ASN A 46 5.05 -1.82 11.94
C ASN A 46 5.44 -0.36 11.65
N GLY A 47 6.13 -0.09 10.55
CA GLY A 47 6.58 1.25 10.16
C GLY A 47 7.62 1.90 11.08
N LYS A 48 8.06 1.25 12.15
CA LYS A 48 9.07 1.81 13.06
C LYS A 48 10.46 1.75 12.47
N PRO A 49 11.31 2.76 12.70
CA PRO A 49 12.71 2.74 12.26
C PRO A 49 13.43 1.48 12.74
N GLN A 50 14.16 0.86 11.86
CA GLN A 50 14.94 -0.34 12.20
C GLN A 50 16.24 0.06 12.89
N LYS A 51 16.58 -0.61 14.01
CA LYS A 51 17.83 -0.36 14.73
C LYS A 51 19.08 -0.82 13.97
N LYS A 52 18.93 -1.68 12.98
CA LYS A 52 20.00 -2.22 12.12
C LYS A 52 19.42 -2.51 10.74
N GLN A 53 20.20 -2.29 9.71
CA GLN A 53 19.86 -2.77 8.38
C GLN A 53 19.72 -4.30 8.39
N ARG A 54 18.68 -4.80 7.74
CA ARG A 54 18.37 -6.24 7.66
C ARG A 54 18.08 -6.62 6.21
N ASP A 55 18.49 -7.80 5.86
CA ASP A 55 18.04 -8.46 4.64
C ASP A 55 16.59 -8.94 4.85
N ASN A 56 15.64 -8.15 4.38
CA ASN A 56 14.21 -8.43 4.53
C ASN A 56 13.79 -9.69 3.76
N ALA A 57 14.38 -9.99 2.60
CA ALA A 57 14.09 -11.19 1.84
C ALA A 57 14.50 -12.45 2.62
N LYS A 58 15.70 -12.44 3.21
CA LYS A 58 16.17 -13.54 4.08
C LYS A 58 15.31 -13.69 5.33
N LEU A 59 14.88 -12.59 5.93
CA LEU A 59 13.99 -12.60 7.10
C LEU A 59 12.65 -13.23 6.75
N VAL A 60 12.01 -12.81 5.66
CA VAL A 60 10.73 -13.34 5.20
C VAL A 60 10.87 -14.82 4.84
N LYS A 61 11.92 -15.21 4.11
CA LYS A 61 12.19 -16.62 3.81
C LYS A 61 12.26 -17.46 5.10
N THR A 62 12.89 -16.95 6.15
CA THR A 62 12.98 -17.64 7.45
C THR A 62 11.61 -17.72 8.14
N LEU A 63 10.87 -16.61 8.19
CA LEU A 63 9.53 -16.55 8.79
C LEU A 63 8.52 -17.46 8.07
N MET A 64 8.66 -17.62 6.75
CA MET A 64 7.76 -18.42 5.93
C MET A 64 8.23 -19.88 5.77
N SER A 65 9.35 -20.31 6.37
CA SER A 65 9.98 -21.61 6.15
C SER A 65 9.24 -22.80 6.76
N ASN A 66 8.50 -22.60 7.84
CA ASN A 66 7.80 -23.69 8.53
C ASN A 66 6.47 -23.22 9.14
N ARG A 67 5.65 -24.19 9.58
CA ARG A 67 4.28 -23.91 10.08
C ARG A 67 4.27 -23.03 11.35
N ILE A 68 5.24 -23.18 12.22
CA ILE A 68 5.27 -22.45 13.49
C ILE A 68 5.67 -20.99 13.24
N SER A 69 6.77 -20.75 12.51
CA SER A 69 7.20 -19.40 12.17
C SER A 69 6.16 -18.65 11.32
N ARG A 70 5.47 -19.33 10.39
CA ARG A 70 4.34 -18.77 9.63
C ARG A 70 3.18 -18.37 10.53
N ALA A 71 2.85 -19.18 11.54
CA ALA A 71 1.78 -18.85 12.50
C ALA A 71 2.15 -17.62 13.35
N ILE A 72 3.41 -17.48 13.74
CA ILE A 72 3.91 -16.30 14.44
C ILE A 72 3.83 -15.06 13.54
N ALA A 73 4.34 -15.15 12.31
CA ALA A 73 4.26 -14.05 11.33
C ALA A 73 2.81 -13.63 11.07
N TYR A 74 1.91 -14.59 10.88
CA TYR A 74 0.47 -14.28 10.70
C TYR A 74 -0.14 -13.58 11.92
N ARG A 75 0.23 -13.99 13.13
CA ARG A 75 -0.23 -13.31 14.36
C ARG A 75 0.27 -11.87 14.43
N MET A 76 1.50 -11.60 13.98
CA MET A 76 2.04 -10.23 13.89
C MET A 76 1.25 -9.40 12.87
N VAL A 77 1.02 -9.92 11.66
CA VAL A 77 0.21 -9.28 10.63
C VAL A 77 -1.18 -8.91 11.15
N ALA A 78 -1.86 -9.84 11.84
CA ALA A 78 -3.16 -9.57 12.45
C ALA A 78 -3.09 -8.53 13.58
N GLY A 79 -1.99 -8.48 14.31
CA GLY A 79 -1.72 -7.44 15.33
C GLY A 79 -1.61 -6.05 14.70
N PHE A 80 -0.82 -5.91 13.64
CA PHE A 80 -0.65 -4.62 12.93
C PHE A 80 -1.96 -4.13 12.30
N ALA A 81 -2.77 -5.02 11.72
CA ALA A 81 -4.10 -4.64 11.24
C ALA A 81 -5.03 -4.17 12.36
N LYS A 82 -4.95 -4.77 13.56
CA LYS A 82 -5.69 -4.30 14.71
C LYS A 82 -5.21 -2.91 15.18
N ASP A 83 -3.90 -2.66 15.14
CA ASP A 83 -3.32 -1.35 15.50
C ASP A 83 -3.81 -0.26 14.51
N GLU A 84 -3.90 -0.55 13.20
CA GLU A 84 -4.52 0.34 12.22
C GLU A 84 -5.96 0.68 12.60
N LEU A 85 -6.79 -0.31 12.92
CA LEU A 85 -8.17 -0.06 13.36
C LEU A 85 -8.23 0.81 14.62
N LEU A 86 -7.38 0.53 15.61
CA LEU A 86 -7.36 1.28 16.87
C LEU A 86 -6.84 2.72 16.70
N SER A 87 -6.13 3.02 15.61
CA SER A 87 -5.73 4.38 15.24
C SER A 87 -6.85 5.19 14.57
N GLY A 88 -8.03 4.57 14.34
CA GLY A 88 -9.17 5.19 13.65
C GLY A 88 -9.25 4.86 12.15
N VAL A 89 -8.34 4.04 11.62
CA VAL A 89 -8.36 3.59 10.22
C VAL A 89 -9.26 2.36 10.10
N THR A 90 -10.44 2.56 9.52
CA THR A 90 -11.47 1.49 9.43
C THR A 90 -11.43 0.72 8.11
N THR A 91 -10.69 1.23 7.11
CA THR A 91 -10.48 0.55 5.82
C THR A 91 -9.04 0.73 5.39
N ILE A 92 -8.41 -0.34 4.93
CA ILE A 92 -7.05 -0.34 4.40
C ILE A 92 -7.00 -1.01 3.03
N ARG A 93 -6.07 -0.53 2.19
CA ARG A 93 -5.66 -1.22 0.95
C ARG A 93 -4.22 -1.71 1.16
N THR A 94 -4.03 -3.04 1.19
CA THR A 94 -2.68 -3.61 1.24
C THR A 94 -2.12 -3.72 -0.18
N VAL A 95 -0.86 -3.36 -0.34
CA VAL A 95 -0.17 -3.24 -1.64
C VAL A 95 1.17 -3.98 -1.63
N GLY A 96 1.16 -5.19 -1.12
CA GLY A 96 2.28 -6.10 -0.95
C GLY A 96 2.28 -6.70 0.45
N GLY A 97 2.28 -8.01 0.55
CA GLY A 97 2.11 -8.77 1.79
C GLY A 97 2.95 -10.05 1.84
N LEU A 98 2.71 -10.87 2.85
CA LEU A 98 3.41 -12.15 3.07
C LEU A 98 2.53 -13.32 2.60
N GLY A 99 2.79 -13.85 1.42
CA GLY A 99 1.98 -14.90 0.82
C GLY A 99 0.50 -14.47 0.81
N THR A 100 -0.39 -15.34 1.27
CA THR A 100 -1.84 -15.14 1.29
C THR A 100 -2.37 -14.56 2.62
N PHE A 101 -1.52 -13.93 3.44
CA PHE A 101 -1.93 -13.52 4.78
C PHE A 101 -2.96 -12.41 4.77
N ASP A 102 -2.91 -11.50 3.80
CA ASP A 102 -3.83 -10.35 3.75
C ASP A 102 -5.25 -10.79 3.37
N THR A 103 -5.40 -11.64 2.36
CA THR A 103 -6.71 -12.20 1.98
C THR A 103 -7.28 -13.09 3.07
N ARG A 104 -6.46 -13.93 3.68
CA ARG A 104 -6.85 -14.75 4.82
C ARG A 104 -7.35 -13.90 5.98
N LEU A 105 -6.60 -12.85 6.35
CA LEU A 105 -6.97 -11.96 7.44
C LEU A 105 -8.26 -11.19 7.14
N ARG A 106 -8.42 -10.68 5.91
CA ARG A 106 -9.65 -10.07 5.42
C ARG A 106 -10.85 -10.98 5.66
N ASP A 107 -10.74 -12.24 5.26
CA ASP A 107 -11.83 -13.21 5.34
C ASP A 107 -12.12 -13.61 6.80
N GLU A 108 -11.11 -13.73 7.65
CA GLU A 108 -11.28 -13.96 9.09
C GLU A 108 -11.94 -12.77 9.80
N ILE A 109 -11.60 -11.52 9.40
CA ILE A 109 -12.25 -10.30 9.94
C ILE A 109 -13.71 -10.25 9.47
N LYS A 110 -13.97 -10.47 8.18
CA LYS A 110 -15.33 -10.52 7.63
C LYS A 110 -16.21 -11.57 8.31
N ALA A 111 -15.62 -12.69 8.68
CA ALA A 111 -16.31 -13.77 9.41
C ALA A 111 -16.42 -13.53 10.93
N GLY A 112 -15.99 -12.38 11.46
CA GLY A 112 -16.00 -12.06 12.89
C GLY A 112 -15.01 -12.84 13.75
N LYS A 113 -14.07 -13.58 13.12
CA LYS A 113 -13.05 -14.38 13.84
C LYS A 113 -11.85 -13.55 14.30
N LYS A 114 -11.66 -12.38 13.73
CA LYS A 114 -10.60 -11.43 14.05
C LYS A 114 -11.17 -10.02 14.10
N THR A 115 -10.51 -9.16 14.88
CA THR A 115 -10.80 -7.72 14.91
C THR A 115 -9.76 -6.99 14.06
N GLY A 116 -10.22 -6.17 13.12
CA GLY A 116 -9.38 -5.38 12.23
C GLY A 116 -10.22 -4.51 11.29
N PRO A 117 -9.59 -3.68 10.46
CA PRO A 117 -10.27 -2.86 9.46
C PRO A 117 -10.81 -3.71 8.30
N ARG A 118 -11.65 -3.11 7.47
CA ARG A 118 -11.95 -3.67 6.14
C ARG A 118 -10.66 -3.68 5.32
N ILE A 119 -10.33 -4.79 4.66
CA ILE A 119 -9.10 -4.96 3.88
C ILE A 119 -9.43 -5.12 2.40
N LEU A 120 -8.80 -4.31 1.55
CA LEU A 120 -8.66 -4.55 0.12
C LEU A 120 -7.25 -5.10 -0.09
N ALA A 121 -7.14 -6.39 -0.38
CA ALA A 121 -5.89 -7.14 -0.34
C ALA A 121 -5.28 -7.35 -1.72
N ALA A 122 -3.96 -7.08 -1.87
CA ALA A 122 -3.18 -7.49 -3.05
C ALA A 122 -2.40 -8.79 -2.82
N ASN A 123 -2.17 -9.20 -1.56
CA ASN A 123 -1.20 -10.23 -1.19
C ASN A 123 0.22 -9.87 -1.69
N GLU A 124 1.02 -10.83 -2.19
CA GLU A 124 2.36 -10.54 -2.73
C GLU A 124 2.26 -9.68 -3.99
N GLY A 125 3.07 -8.62 -4.06
CA GLY A 125 3.25 -7.85 -5.29
C GLY A 125 4.11 -8.58 -6.32
N ILE A 126 4.27 -7.97 -7.50
CA ILE A 126 5.14 -8.46 -8.57
C ILE A 126 6.31 -7.48 -8.71
N SER A 127 7.51 -7.98 -8.52
CA SER A 127 8.79 -7.30 -8.75
C SER A 127 9.64 -8.11 -9.73
N VAL A 128 10.84 -7.68 -9.99
CA VAL A 128 11.85 -8.38 -10.80
C VAL A 128 13.07 -8.72 -9.95
N PRO A 129 13.95 -9.62 -10.36
CA PRO A 129 15.21 -9.87 -9.65
C PRO A 129 16.00 -8.58 -9.42
N GLY A 130 16.35 -8.30 -8.17
CA GLY A 130 17.01 -7.05 -7.76
C GLY A 130 16.13 -5.80 -7.80
N GLY A 131 14.82 -5.95 -8.01
CA GLY A 131 13.82 -4.87 -7.92
C GLY A 131 13.34 -4.63 -6.49
N HIS A 132 12.53 -3.57 -6.33
CA HIS A 132 12.00 -3.15 -5.03
C HIS A 132 11.22 -4.28 -4.35
N MET A 133 11.53 -4.51 -3.08
CA MET A 133 10.87 -5.51 -2.20
C MET A 133 10.84 -6.96 -2.73
N ALA A 134 11.62 -7.28 -3.78
CA ALA A 134 11.73 -8.63 -4.34
C ALA A 134 12.14 -9.66 -3.27
N GLY A 135 11.38 -10.78 -3.19
CA GLY A 135 11.60 -11.84 -2.21
C GLY A 135 11.16 -11.49 -0.78
N SER A 136 10.53 -10.35 -0.55
CA SER A 136 9.94 -9.98 0.75
C SER A 136 8.41 -9.86 0.68
N VAL A 137 7.86 -8.75 0.26
CA VAL A 137 6.41 -8.55 0.08
C VAL A 137 5.99 -8.57 -1.40
N ALA A 138 6.92 -8.92 -2.28
CA ALA A 138 6.70 -9.11 -3.71
C ALA A 138 7.52 -10.31 -4.22
N ILE A 139 6.98 -11.05 -5.16
CA ILE A 139 7.75 -12.08 -5.88
C ILE A 139 8.79 -11.41 -6.80
N ALA A 140 9.83 -12.15 -7.16
CA ALA A 140 10.80 -11.74 -8.18
C ALA A 140 10.51 -12.50 -9.48
N ALA A 141 9.70 -11.92 -10.36
CA ALA A 141 9.35 -12.53 -11.64
C ALA A 141 10.54 -12.43 -12.62
N GLU A 142 11.07 -13.57 -13.04
CA GLU A 142 12.23 -13.67 -13.94
C GLU A 142 11.87 -13.48 -15.42
N SER A 143 10.56 -13.53 -15.75
CA SER A 143 10.06 -13.37 -17.11
C SER A 143 8.66 -12.77 -17.11
N ILE A 144 8.23 -12.31 -18.30
CA ILE A 144 6.84 -11.83 -18.51
C ILE A 144 5.84 -12.94 -18.18
N ASP A 145 6.10 -14.15 -18.63
CA ASP A 145 5.21 -15.30 -18.38
C ASP A 145 5.08 -15.59 -16.88
N ALA A 146 6.18 -15.51 -16.11
CA ALA A 146 6.16 -15.66 -14.67
C ALA A 146 5.34 -14.56 -13.99
N ALA A 147 5.48 -13.31 -14.44
CA ALA A 147 4.70 -12.19 -13.90
C ALA A 147 3.21 -12.32 -14.20
N VAL A 148 2.85 -12.76 -15.41
CA VAL A 148 1.45 -13.01 -15.82
C VAL A 148 0.87 -14.21 -15.07
N ALA A 149 1.63 -15.30 -14.89
CA ALA A 149 1.21 -16.45 -14.11
C ALA A 149 0.88 -16.08 -12.66
N HIS A 150 1.65 -15.17 -12.04
CA HIS A 150 1.35 -14.68 -10.69
C HIS A 150 0.01 -13.92 -10.61
N VAL A 151 -0.40 -13.23 -11.68
CA VAL A 151 -1.75 -12.61 -11.74
C VAL A 151 -2.84 -13.67 -11.70
N ASP A 152 -2.64 -14.81 -12.36
CA ASP A 152 -3.58 -15.93 -12.34
C ASP A 152 -3.62 -16.63 -10.97
N GLU A 153 -2.47 -16.76 -10.29
CA GLU A 153 -2.39 -17.23 -8.90
C GLU A 153 -3.15 -16.29 -7.96
N ALA A 154 -2.92 -14.98 -8.06
CA ALA A 154 -3.60 -13.96 -7.26
C ALA A 154 -5.14 -14.01 -7.42
N LYS A 155 -5.64 -14.33 -8.63
CA LYS A 155 -7.06 -14.60 -8.85
C LYS A 155 -7.56 -15.78 -8.02
N CYS A 156 -6.81 -16.89 -7.97
CA CYS A 156 -7.17 -18.05 -7.16
C CYS A 156 -7.17 -17.73 -5.66
N GLU A 157 -6.37 -16.76 -5.25
CA GLU A 157 -6.29 -16.25 -3.87
C GLU A 157 -7.37 -15.22 -3.53
N ASN A 158 -8.26 -14.86 -4.48
CA ASN A 158 -9.32 -13.87 -4.34
C ASN A 158 -8.81 -12.49 -3.89
N VAL A 159 -7.72 -12.00 -4.46
CA VAL A 159 -7.23 -10.64 -4.20
C VAL A 159 -8.24 -9.58 -4.68
N ASN A 160 -8.08 -8.33 -4.25
CA ASN A 160 -8.90 -7.21 -4.67
C ASN A 160 -8.24 -6.37 -5.77
N LEU A 161 -6.92 -6.44 -5.89
CA LEU A 161 -6.12 -5.70 -6.86
C LEU A 161 -4.78 -6.41 -7.09
N ILE A 162 -4.07 -6.02 -8.15
CA ILE A 162 -2.70 -6.46 -8.43
C ILE A 162 -1.73 -5.33 -8.07
N LYS A 163 -0.57 -5.68 -7.52
CA LYS A 163 0.49 -4.71 -7.18
C LYS A 163 1.76 -4.99 -7.97
N LEU A 164 2.30 -3.94 -8.61
CA LEU A 164 3.61 -3.93 -9.30
C LEU A 164 4.62 -3.11 -8.51
N MET A 165 5.90 -3.49 -8.64
CA MET A 165 7.07 -2.71 -8.21
C MET A 165 7.87 -2.37 -9.47
N ILE A 166 7.55 -1.20 -10.09
CA ILE A 166 8.10 -0.83 -11.41
C ILE A 166 9.48 -0.22 -11.28
N THR A 167 9.68 0.61 -10.26
CA THR A 167 10.99 1.22 -10.00
C THR A 167 11.63 0.64 -8.74
N GLY A 168 12.90 0.91 -8.52
CA GLY A 168 13.51 0.91 -7.20
C GLY A 168 12.87 1.95 -6.30
N GLY A 169 13.29 2.02 -5.06
CA GLY A 169 12.88 3.02 -4.10
C GLY A 169 14.07 3.59 -3.33
N VAL A 170 13.80 4.46 -2.36
CA VAL A 170 14.84 5.06 -1.50
C VAL A 170 15.78 4.01 -0.91
N LEU A 171 15.25 2.85 -0.50
CA LEU A 171 16.03 1.76 0.11
C LEU A 171 16.88 0.96 -0.90
N ASP A 172 16.60 1.06 -2.20
CA ASP A 172 17.30 0.33 -3.26
C ASP A 172 18.28 1.22 -4.02
N ALA A 173 18.27 2.53 -3.72
CA ALA A 173 19.06 3.53 -4.43
C ALA A 173 20.57 3.35 -4.20
N LYS A 174 21.33 3.37 -5.29
CA LYS A 174 22.80 3.24 -5.28
C LYS A 174 23.51 4.59 -5.37
N GLU A 175 22.80 5.63 -5.84
CA GLU A 175 23.33 6.96 -6.10
C GLU A 175 22.40 8.04 -5.56
N LYS A 176 22.96 9.20 -5.18
CA LYS A 176 22.16 10.37 -4.78
C LYS A 176 21.43 10.96 -5.97
N GLY A 177 20.18 11.34 -5.77
CA GLY A 177 19.33 11.95 -6.81
C GLY A 177 18.62 10.95 -7.72
N VAL A 178 18.81 9.64 -7.51
CA VAL A 178 18.18 8.57 -8.30
C VAL A 178 17.40 7.60 -7.37
N PRO A 179 16.30 8.04 -6.72
CA PRO A 179 15.56 7.18 -5.80
C PRO A 179 14.82 6.05 -6.53
N GLY A 180 14.35 6.30 -7.75
CA GLY A 180 13.43 5.42 -8.47
C GLY A 180 13.98 4.93 -9.83
N GLU A 181 15.12 4.22 -9.84
CA GLU A 181 15.62 3.58 -11.07
C GLU A 181 14.57 2.62 -11.65
N LEU A 182 14.31 2.69 -12.97
CA LEU A 182 13.39 1.77 -13.64
C LEU A 182 13.95 0.34 -13.57
N LYS A 183 13.16 -0.59 -12.99
CA LYS A 183 13.55 -2.00 -12.81
C LYS A 183 12.73 -2.95 -13.68
N MET A 184 11.44 -2.69 -13.83
CA MET A 184 10.55 -3.52 -14.62
C MET A 184 10.43 -2.98 -16.03
N ALA A 185 10.65 -3.82 -17.04
CA ALA A 185 10.53 -3.44 -18.44
C ALA A 185 9.09 -3.04 -18.80
N PRO A 186 8.89 -2.02 -19.69
CA PRO A 186 7.54 -1.56 -20.07
C PRO A 186 6.66 -2.69 -20.62
N GLU A 187 7.23 -3.64 -21.36
CA GLU A 187 6.51 -4.77 -21.94
C GLU A 187 5.95 -5.70 -20.86
N MET A 188 6.68 -5.89 -19.76
CA MET A 188 6.21 -6.66 -18.60
C MET A 188 5.09 -5.94 -17.89
N VAL A 189 5.21 -4.62 -17.66
CA VAL A 189 4.13 -3.79 -17.07
C VAL A 189 2.86 -3.93 -17.90
N LYS A 190 2.97 -3.76 -19.23
CA LYS A 190 1.84 -3.88 -20.16
C LYS A 190 1.18 -5.26 -20.13
N ALA A 191 1.99 -6.32 -20.13
CA ALA A 191 1.48 -7.68 -20.11
C ALA A 191 0.71 -7.99 -18.82
N VAL A 192 1.24 -7.58 -17.66
CA VAL A 192 0.58 -7.72 -16.36
C VAL A 192 -0.70 -6.92 -16.30
N CYS A 193 -0.69 -5.63 -16.70
CA CYS A 193 -1.89 -4.79 -16.72
C CYS A 193 -2.98 -5.39 -17.62
N ASN A 194 -2.63 -5.80 -18.83
CA ASN A 194 -3.58 -6.44 -19.74
C ASN A 194 -4.21 -7.70 -19.12
N ARG A 195 -3.41 -8.54 -18.47
CA ARG A 195 -3.93 -9.75 -17.82
C ARG A 195 -4.82 -9.42 -16.62
N ALA A 196 -4.38 -8.49 -15.78
CA ALA A 196 -5.15 -8.04 -14.61
C ALA A 196 -6.52 -7.47 -15.04
N HIS A 197 -6.54 -6.57 -16.02
CA HIS A 197 -7.77 -5.97 -16.53
C HIS A 197 -8.70 -7.01 -17.18
N ALA A 198 -8.15 -7.98 -17.93
CA ALA A 198 -8.95 -9.08 -18.50
C ALA A 198 -9.63 -9.93 -17.41
N LEU A 199 -9.10 -9.93 -16.19
CA LEU A 199 -9.68 -10.60 -15.02
C LEU A 199 -10.52 -9.66 -14.14
N GLY A 200 -10.64 -8.36 -14.49
CA GLY A 200 -11.40 -7.37 -13.75
C GLY A 200 -10.68 -6.74 -12.56
N TYR A 201 -9.35 -6.88 -12.49
CA TYR A 201 -8.53 -6.26 -11.44
C TYR A 201 -7.96 -4.92 -11.87
N GLN A 202 -7.92 -3.96 -10.94
CA GLN A 202 -7.10 -2.76 -11.05
C GLN A 202 -5.65 -3.08 -10.66
N VAL A 203 -4.71 -2.31 -11.21
CA VAL A 203 -3.28 -2.43 -10.97
C VAL A 203 -2.75 -1.19 -10.26
N ALA A 204 -2.15 -1.39 -9.07
CA ALA A 204 -1.41 -0.37 -8.35
C ALA A 204 0.09 -0.57 -8.56
N ALA A 205 0.87 0.50 -8.70
CA ALA A 205 2.31 0.41 -8.93
C ALA A 205 3.12 1.30 -8.00
N HIS A 206 4.15 0.73 -7.36
CA HIS A 206 5.23 1.49 -6.71
C HIS A 206 6.08 2.18 -7.77
N VAL A 207 6.19 3.49 -7.68
CA VAL A 207 6.93 4.32 -8.63
C VAL A 207 7.51 5.55 -7.93
N GLU A 208 8.82 5.74 -7.99
CA GLU A 208 9.53 6.87 -7.38
C GLU A 208 10.42 7.65 -8.37
N SER A 209 10.05 7.66 -9.67
CA SER A 209 10.72 8.48 -10.69
C SER A 209 9.78 8.95 -11.79
N PRO A 210 10.05 10.11 -12.43
CA PRO A 210 9.25 10.60 -13.56
C PRO A 210 9.16 9.61 -14.72
N GLN A 211 10.29 8.95 -15.05
CA GLN A 211 10.33 7.90 -16.08
C GLN A 211 9.40 6.73 -15.70
N GLY A 212 9.47 6.29 -14.46
CA GLY A 212 8.61 5.20 -13.97
C GLY A 212 7.13 5.54 -14.03
N VAL A 213 6.75 6.79 -13.67
CA VAL A 213 5.37 7.28 -13.76
C VAL A 213 4.87 7.21 -15.21
N ARG A 214 5.67 7.70 -16.17
CA ARG A 214 5.32 7.64 -17.59
C ARG A 214 5.14 6.20 -18.07
N VAL A 215 6.12 5.32 -17.77
CA VAL A 215 6.03 3.88 -18.12
C VAL A 215 4.78 3.25 -17.53
N ALA A 216 4.47 3.51 -16.27
CA ALA A 216 3.31 2.96 -15.61
C ALA A 216 2.00 3.36 -16.29
N LEU A 217 1.80 4.67 -16.53
CA LEU A 217 0.57 5.21 -17.12
C LEU A 217 0.39 4.79 -18.58
N GLU A 218 1.46 4.81 -19.38
CA GLU A 218 1.42 4.41 -20.80
C GLU A 218 1.09 2.91 -20.96
N ASN A 219 1.40 2.09 -19.94
CA ASN A 219 1.20 0.65 -19.99
C ASN A 219 0.01 0.14 -19.15
N GLY A 220 -0.86 1.05 -18.68
CA GLY A 220 -2.18 0.69 -18.15
C GLY A 220 -2.27 0.54 -16.65
N VAL A 221 -1.34 1.11 -15.87
CA VAL A 221 -1.47 1.15 -14.40
C VAL A 221 -2.59 2.09 -13.99
N ASP A 222 -3.46 1.66 -13.07
CA ASP A 222 -4.63 2.42 -12.61
C ASP A 222 -4.31 3.31 -11.39
N SER A 223 -3.33 2.95 -10.55
CA SER A 223 -2.95 3.70 -9.36
C SER A 223 -1.44 3.76 -9.19
N ILE A 224 -0.90 4.98 -9.13
CA ILE A 224 0.50 5.24 -8.83
C ILE A 224 0.65 5.45 -7.32
N GLU A 225 1.54 4.68 -6.73
CA GLU A 225 1.92 4.81 -5.33
C GLU A 225 3.22 5.62 -5.23
N HIS A 226 3.30 6.53 -4.28
CA HIS A 226 4.35 7.52 -4.06
C HIS A 226 4.35 8.61 -5.14
N GLY A 227 4.74 8.27 -6.34
CA GLY A 227 4.89 9.21 -7.43
C GLY A 227 6.25 9.89 -7.41
N ALA A 228 6.39 10.90 -8.25
CA ALA A 228 7.59 11.73 -8.37
C ALA A 228 7.18 13.11 -8.89
N LYS A 229 8.09 14.08 -8.86
CA LYS A 229 7.85 15.39 -9.45
C LYS A 229 7.36 15.24 -10.89
N MET A 230 6.23 15.85 -11.22
CA MET A 230 5.56 15.72 -12.53
C MET A 230 5.65 17.01 -13.31
N ASP A 231 5.77 16.88 -14.64
CA ASP A 231 5.53 17.96 -15.59
C ASP A 231 4.07 17.99 -16.05
N ASP A 232 3.70 19.02 -16.79
CA ASP A 232 2.32 19.19 -17.29
C ASP A 232 1.89 18.05 -18.22
N ASP A 233 2.83 17.44 -18.95
CA ASP A 233 2.54 16.31 -19.83
C ASP A 233 2.19 15.06 -19.04
N MET A 234 2.86 14.80 -17.93
CA MET A 234 2.51 13.71 -17.03
C MET A 234 1.15 13.94 -16.36
N ILE A 235 0.86 15.18 -15.94
CA ILE A 235 -0.45 15.53 -15.36
C ILE A 235 -1.58 15.29 -16.39
N ARG A 236 -1.36 15.68 -17.65
CA ARG A 236 -2.32 15.37 -18.72
C ARG A 236 -2.50 13.86 -18.90
N LEU A 237 -1.40 13.11 -18.91
CA LEU A 237 -1.43 11.66 -19.05
C LEU A 237 -2.22 10.98 -17.91
N PHE A 238 -2.08 11.43 -16.67
CA PHE A 238 -2.92 10.96 -15.55
C PHE A 238 -4.41 11.15 -15.85
N LYS A 239 -4.80 12.33 -16.32
CA LYS A 239 -6.20 12.65 -16.64
C LYS A 239 -6.70 11.80 -17.81
N GLU A 240 -5.93 11.67 -18.89
CA GLU A 240 -6.27 10.87 -20.06
C GLU A 240 -6.44 9.38 -19.71
N LYS A 241 -5.60 8.86 -18.83
CA LYS A 241 -5.67 7.46 -18.38
C LYS A 241 -6.67 7.23 -17.26
N ASN A 242 -7.26 8.30 -16.70
CA ASN A 242 -8.13 8.25 -15.53
C ASN A 242 -7.47 7.49 -14.35
N ALA A 243 -6.17 7.69 -14.17
CA ALA A 243 -5.39 7.03 -13.15
C ALA A 243 -5.43 7.81 -11.83
N PHE A 244 -5.18 7.12 -10.72
CA PHE A 244 -5.15 7.69 -9.38
C PHE A 244 -3.72 7.82 -8.86
N LEU A 245 -3.49 8.81 -7.99
CA LEU A 245 -2.23 9.00 -7.27
C LEU A 245 -2.46 8.83 -5.76
N CYS A 246 -1.65 7.96 -5.15
CA CYS A 246 -1.59 7.79 -3.70
C CYS A 246 -0.21 8.27 -3.20
N THR A 247 -0.12 9.50 -2.72
CA THR A 247 1.14 10.21 -2.46
C THR A 247 1.98 9.67 -1.29
N THR A 248 1.40 8.94 -0.35
CA THR A 248 2.13 8.25 0.74
C THR A 248 3.20 9.09 1.47
N LEU A 249 2.83 10.26 1.99
CA LEU A 249 3.77 11.15 2.70
C LEU A 249 4.48 10.48 3.88
N SER A 250 3.79 9.61 4.60
CA SER A 250 4.26 9.01 5.85
C SER A 250 5.60 8.25 5.74
N PRO A 251 5.88 7.43 4.72
CA PRO A 251 7.17 6.76 4.58
C PRO A 251 8.34 7.70 4.30
N ALA A 252 8.11 8.81 3.61
CA ALA A 252 9.16 9.76 3.25
C ALA A 252 9.43 10.80 4.35
N LEU A 253 8.41 11.11 5.18
CA LEU A 253 8.47 12.11 6.25
C LEU A 253 9.65 11.94 7.23
N PRO A 254 10.03 10.72 7.67
CA PRO A 254 11.16 10.55 8.58
C PRO A 254 12.49 11.09 8.03
N TYR A 255 12.72 10.99 6.72
CA TYR A 255 13.95 11.50 6.10
C TYR A 255 14.02 13.04 6.12
N ALA A 256 12.87 13.71 6.09
CA ALA A 256 12.82 15.17 6.15
C ALA A 256 12.88 15.71 7.59
N LEU A 257 12.32 14.99 8.57
CA LEU A 257 12.15 15.47 9.95
C LEU A 257 13.25 15.01 10.91
N PHE A 258 13.92 13.90 10.64
CA PHE A 258 14.84 13.27 11.59
C PHE A 258 16.25 13.15 11.03
N ASP A 259 17.22 13.31 11.92
CA ASP A 259 18.61 13.03 11.63
C ASP A 259 18.87 11.51 11.41
N ARG A 260 19.93 11.19 10.67
CA ARG A 260 20.33 9.82 10.36
C ARG A 260 20.60 8.96 11.61
N SER A 261 20.98 9.57 12.72
CA SER A 261 21.16 8.85 14.01
C SER A 261 19.85 8.27 14.53
N ILE A 262 18.70 8.83 14.13
CA ILE A 262 17.35 8.37 14.49
C ILE A 262 16.83 7.39 13.44
N THR A 263 16.95 7.73 12.16
CA THR A 263 16.43 6.89 11.06
C THR A 263 17.30 5.68 10.78
N ASN A 264 18.58 5.70 11.15
CA ASN A 264 19.61 4.73 10.76
C ASN A 264 19.79 4.61 9.23
N ALA A 265 19.38 5.63 8.49
CA ALA A 265 19.52 5.68 7.05
C ALA A 265 20.97 5.88 6.64
N THR A 266 21.36 5.32 5.50
CA THR A 266 22.63 5.65 4.84
C THR A 266 22.55 7.09 4.32
N GLU A 267 23.68 7.66 3.90
CA GLU A 267 23.72 9.00 3.32
C GLU A 267 22.94 9.09 2.01
N ILE A 268 22.96 8.02 1.22
CA ILE A 268 22.20 7.92 -0.03
C ILE A 268 20.70 7.85 0.26
N GLU A 269 20.27 6.99 1.19
CA GLU A 269 18.86 6.86 1.59
C GLU A 269 18.31 8.17 2.15
N GLN A 270 19.05 8.86 3.01
CA GLN A 270 18.64 10.15 3.58
C GLN A 270 18.46 11.21 2.49
N PHE A 271 19.44 11.30 1.56
CA PHE A 271 19.36 12.25 0.45
C PHE A 271 18.18 11.95 -0.46
N ASN A 272 18.03 10.70 -0.90
CA ASN A 272 16.95 10.30 -1.79
C ASN A 272 15.58 10.35 -1.13
N GLY A 273 15.50 10.03 0.17
CA GLY A 273 14.29 10.20 0.95
C GLY A 273 13.79 11.64 1.00
N ASN A 274 14.70 12.61 1.11
CA ASN A 274 14.36 14.03 1.01
C ASN A 274 13.88 14.41 -0.40
N VAL A 275 14.54 13.91 -1.45
CA VAL A 275 14.11 14.17 -2.86
C VAL A 275 12.69 13.64 -3.09
N VAL A 276 12.39 12.42 -2.61
CA VAL A 276 11.04 11.85 -2.71
C VAL A 276 10.05 12.66 -1.90
N PHE A 277 10.38 13.05 -0.67
CA PHE A 277 9.52 13.86 0.19
C PHE A 277 9.15 15.20 -0.47
N GLU A 278 10.13 15.94 -0.98
CA GLU A 278 9.90 17.21 -1.67
C GLU A 278 9.00 17.02 -2.90
N GLY A 279 9.26 15.98 -3.71
CA GLY A 279 8.42 15.65 -4.86
C GLY A 279 6.97 15.32 -4.47
N ILE A 280 6.76 14.57 -3.39
CA ILE A 280 5.43 14.23 -2.89
C ILE A 280 4.69 15.45 -2.31
N ILE A 281 5.39 16.36 -1.63
CA ILE A 281 4.79 17.61 -1.13
C ILE A 281 4.27 18.45 -2.30
N ASP A 282 5.08 18.63 -3.36
CA ASP A 282 4.65 19.37 -4.55
C ASP A 282 3.39 18.75 -5.16
N LEU A 283 3.29 17.40 -5.22
CA LEU A 283 2.13 16.69 -5.73
C LEU A 283 0.91 16.84 -4.82
N SER A 284 1.09 16.80 -3.51
CA SER A 284 0.00 16.96 -2.54
C SER A 284 -0.65 18.35 -2.62
N LEU A 285 0.11 19.39 -2.94
CA LEU A 285 -0.40 20.75 -3.12
C LEU A 285 -1.28 20.91 -4.37
N ILE A 286 -1.05 20.11 -5.40
CA ILE A 286 -1.87 20.12 -6.63
C ILE A 286 -3.31 19.63 -6.36
N HIS A 287 -3.51 18.77 -5.36
CA HIS A 287 -4.85 18.29 -4.98
C HIS A 287 -5.68 19.26 -4.13
N ILE A 288 -5.07 20.33 -3.65
CA ILE A 288 -5.72 21.33 -2.78
C ILE A 288 -6.15 22.57 -3.59
N SER A 289 -5.65 22.74 -4.79
CA SER A 289 -6.00 23.79 -5.75
C SER A 289 -6.91 23.25 -6.85
#